data_016b84f5fae6a87f05b156c67232d052
#
_entry.id   016b84f5fae6a87f05b156c67232d052
#
_cell.length_a   1.000
_cell.length_b   1.000
_cell.length_c   1.000
_cell.angle_alpha   90.00
_cell.angle_beta   90.00
_cell.angle_gamma   90.00
#
_symmetry.space_group_name_H-M   'P 1'
#
loop_
_entity.id
_entity.type
_entity.pdbx_description
1 polymer ?
#
loop_
_entity_poly.entity_id
_entity_poly.type
_entity_poly.pdbx_seq_one_letter_code
_entity_poly.pdbx_strand_id
1 'polypeptide(L)'
;YRRQRQMCKETGLAQSNLNNKNLQNTITTLRAQIDSQSAEIETLRASLDNANRRIGTLASSVDSLNTTVANVTDERNIAQQQSADLTNELNTCYYVVASKKELSEHKIIDSGFLRKTKVRSSDFDQSFFVTADKRTLTTIALHSRKAEVLTAQPKTSYRIVDQNGQKVLEILDPAAFWRTTNYLVVKID
;
A
#
# COMPACT_ATOMS: atom_id res chain seq x y z
N TYR A 1 -91.03 57.63 21.08
CA TYR A 1 -90.64 56.83 19.88
C TYR A 1 -89.48 57.38 19.08
N ARG A 2 -89.38 58.67 18.81
CA ARG A 2 -88.25 59.27 18.04
C ARG A 2 -86.91 59.21 18.81
N ARG A 3 -86.85 59.52 20.08
CA ARG A 3 -85.63 59.43 20.90
C ARG A 3 -85.06 58.07 21.02
N GLN A 4 -85.88 57.03 21.15
CA GLN A 4 -85.48 55.64 21.25
C GLN A 4 -84.85 55.07 19.91
N ARG A 5 -85.38 55.49 18.78
CA ARG A 5 -84.84 55.23 17.47
C ARG A 5 -83.47 55.87 17.23
N GLN A 6 -83.34 57.10 17.74
CA GLN A 6 -82.08 57.85 17.60
C GLN A 6 -80.98 57.23 18.44
N MET A 7 -81.24 56.84 19.71
CA MET A 7 -80.32 56.13 20.53
C MET A 7 -79.87 54.75 19.95
N CYS A 8 -80.81 54.01 19.38
CA CYS A 8 -80.46 52.75 18.69
C CYS A 8 -79.53 52.88 17.46
N LYS A 9 -79.74 53.98 16.70
CA LYS A 9 -78.87 54.28 15.55
C LYS A 9 -77.47 54.74 16.01
N GLU A 10 -77.39 55.57 17.05
CA GLU A 10 -76.12 56.07 17.58
C GLU A 10 -75.28 54.89 18.22
N THR A 11 -75.97 53.98 18.98
CA THR A 11 -75.32 52.83 19.55
C THR A 11 -74.83 51.85 18.44
N GLY A 12 -75.66 51.64 17.41
CA GLY A 12 -75.28 50.80 16.28
C GLY A 12 -74.11 51.35 15.51
N LEU A 13 -74.07 52.73 15.31
CA LEU A 13 -72.95 53.39 14.62
C LEU A 13 -71.64 53.32 15.44
N ALA A 14 -71.74 53.54 16.77
CA ALA A 14 -70.62 53.43 17.67
C ALA A 14 -70.03 51.99 17.68
N GLN A 15 -70.89 50.97 17.74
CA GLN A 15 -70.49 49.55 17.67
C GLN A 15 -69.82 49.21 16.32
N SER A 16 -70.38 49.71 15.21
CA SER A 16 -69.80 49.55 13.88
C SER A 16 -68.39 50.20 13.74
N ASN A 17 -68.26 51.40 14.30
CA ASN A 17 -66.97 52.10 14.34
C ASN A 17 -65.91 51.33 15.15
N LEU A 18 -66.29 50.77 16.30
CA LEU A 18 -65.42 49.94 17.12
C LEU A 18 -64.99 48.67 16.40
N ASN A 19 -65.92 48.02 15.74
CA ASN A 19 -65.65 46.84 14.94
C ASN A 19 -64.72 47.16 13.76
N ASN A 20 -64.93 48.24 13.04
CA ASN A 20 -64.02 48.70 11.99
C ASN A 20 -62.60 49.00 12.47
N LYS A 21 -62.46 49.66 13.63
CA LYS A 21 -61.17 49.93 14.23
C LYS A 21 -60.45 48.63 14.61
N ASN A 22 -61.17 47.66 15.20
CA ASN A 22 -60.62 46.37 15.55
C ASN A 22 -60.16 45.57 14.29
N LEU A 23 -60.98 45.62 13.23
CA LEU A 23 -60.60 45.00 11.96
C LEU A 23 -59.35 45.66 11.35
N GLN A 24 -59.26 46.99 11.36
CA GLN A 24 -58.07 47.70 10.90
C GLN A 24 -56.83 47.32 11.69
N ASN A 25 -56.93 47.22 13.02
CA ASN A 25 -55.80 46.80 13.86
C ASN A 25 -55.39 45.35 13.55
N THR A 26 -56.35 44.47 13.36
CA THR A 26 -56.08 43.06 12.98
C THR A 26 -55.38 42.98 11.62
N ILE A 27 -55.86 43.77 10.63
CA ILE A 27 -55.22 43.80 9.29
C ILE A 27 -53.78 44.30 9.41
N THR A 28 -53.51 45.36 10.21
CA THR A 28 -52.17 45.87 10.41
C THR A 28 -51.26 44.86 11.07
N THR A 29 -51.72 44.13 12.08
CA THR A 29 -50.98 43.08 12.74
C THR A 29 -50.66 41.91 11.79
N LEU A 30 -51.67 41.48 11.03
CA LEU A 30 -51.49 40.40 10.03
C LEU A 30 -50.49 40.80 8.92
N ARG A 31 -50.51 42.04 8.45
CA ARG A 31 -49.53 42.56 7.48
C ARG A 31 -48.10 42.51 8.05
N ALA A 32 -47.91 43.04 9.27
CA ALA A 32 -46.62 43.00 9.92
C ALA A 32 -46.11 41.54 10.10
N GLN A 33 -47.01 40.59 10.37
CA GLN A 33 -46.68 39.19 10.51
C GLN A 33 -46.30 38.55 9.16
N ILE A 34 -46.99 38.90 8.07
CA ILE A 34 -46.67 38.47 6.71
C ILE A 34 -45.29 39.02 6.29
N ASP A 35 -45.01 40.29 6.56
CA ASP A 35 -43.73 40.91 6.22
C ASP A 35 -42.57 40.24 6.98
N SER A 36 -42.77 39.93 8.29
CA SER A 36 -41.80 39.22 9.11
C SER A 36 -41.53 37.81 8.58
N GLN A 37 -42.62 37.06 8.26
CA GLN A 37 -42.47 35.70 7.71
C GLN A 37 -41.82 35.71 6.33
N SER A 38 -42.10 36.71 5.51
CA SER A 38 -41.45 36.85 4.20
C SER A 38 -39.95 37.07 4.33
N ALA A 39 -39.51 37.91 5.27
CA ALA A 39 -38.11 38.15 5.56
C ALA A 39 -37.42 36.87 6.10
N GLU A 40 -38.09 36.07 6.95
CA GLU A 40 -37.60 34.82 7.45
C GLU A 40 -37.44 33.78 6.31
N ILE A 41 -38.41 33.67 5.42
CA ILE A 41 -38.36 32.80 4.24
C ILE A 41 -37.16 33.17 3.35
N GLU A 42 -36.88 34.45 3.12
CA GLU A 42 -35.70 34.85 2.34
C GLU A 42 -34.39 34.49 3.02
N THR A 43 -34.30 34.65 4.32
CA THR A 43 -33.14 34.24 5.10
C THR A 43 -32.90 32.73 5.05
N LEU A 44 -33.97 31.94 5.18
CA LEU A 44 -33.90 30.50 5.07
C LEU A 44 -33.51 30.04 3.67
N ARG A 45 -34.03 30.69 2.63
CA ARG A 45 -33.61 30.36 1.24
C ARG A 45 -32.14 30.65 0.99
N ALA A 46 -31.63 31.79 1.46
CA ALA A 46 -30.22 32.12 1.36
C ALA A 46 -29.33 31.12 2.11
N SER A 47 -29.78 30.66 3.28
CA SER A 47 -29.09 29.65 4.08
C SER A 47 -29.08 28.28 3.38
N LEU A 48 -30.18 27.90 2.75
CA LEU A 48 -30.32 26.67 1.97
C LEU A 48 -29.37 26.68 0.76
N ASP A 49 -29.34 27.78 0.02
CA ASP A 49 -28.43 27.99 -1.11
C ASP A 49 -26.96 27.85 -0.70
N ASN A 50 -26.60 28.46 0.42
CA ASN A 50 -25.24 28.33 0.96
C ASN A 50 -24.92 26.88 1.37
N ALA A 51 -25.84 26.19 2.03
CA ALA A 51 -25.69 24.79 2.39
C ALA A 51 -25.51 23.90 1.14
N ASN A 52 -26.31 24.12 0.09
CA ASN A 52 -26.21 23.38 -1.17
C ASN A 52 -24.86 23.61 -1.87
N ARG A 53 -24.35 24.82 -1.89
CA ARG A 53 -23.00 25.11 -2.44
C ARG A 53 -21.91 24.41 -1.64
N ARG A 54 -22.01 24.40 -0.31
CA ARG A 54 -21.06 23.66 0.56
C ARG A 54 -21.11 22.16 0.32
N ILE A 55 -22.30 21.60 0.14
CA ILE A 55 -22.46 20.17 -0.23
C ILE A 55 -21.75 19.89 -1.56
N GLY A 56 -21.96 20.72 -2.57
CA GLY A 56 -21.28 20.56 -3.87
C GLY A 56 -19.76 20.60 -3.77
N THR A 57 -19.22 21.55 -3.00
CA THR A 57 -17.76 21.65 -2.78
C THR A 57 -17.21 20.45 -2.01
N LEU A 58 -17.93 19.98 -1.00
CA LEU A 58 -17.53 18.79 -0.23
C LEU A 58 -17.57 17.54 -1.08
N ALA A 59 -18.60 17.35 -1.91
CA ALA A 59 -18.68 16.22 -2.84
C ALA A 59 -17.48 16.18 -3.79
N SER A 60 -17.15 17.32 -4.42
CA SER A 60 -15.96 17.41 -5.29
C SER A 60 -14.65 17.12 -4.54
N SER A 61 -14.54 17.57 -3.27
CA SER A 61 -13.37 17.28 -2.44
C SER A 61 -13.26 15.80 -2.09
N VAL A 62 -14.38 15.13 -1.80
CA VAL A 62 -14.43 13.68 -1.55
C VAL A 62 -14.00 12.90 -2.78
N ASP A 63 -14.47 13.26 -3.97
CA ASP A 63 -14.09 12.61 -5.22
C ASP A 63 -12.58 12.76 -5.52
N SER A 64 -12.05 13.96 -5.30
CA SER A 64 -10.61 14.23 -5.44
C SER A 64 -9.78 13.42 -4.44
N LEU A 65 -10.21 13.34 -3.19
CA LEU A 65 -9.54 12.55 -2.16
C LEU A 65 -9.59 11.06 -2.47
N ASN A 66 -10.74 10.54 -2.93
CA ASN A 66 -10.86 9.14 -3.33
C ASN A 66 -9.90 8.80 -4.48
N THR A 67 -9.78 9.67 -5.47
CA THR A 67 -8.80 9.50 -6.57
C THR A 67 -7.37 9.50 -6.04
N THR A 68 -7.05 10.41 -5.14
CA THR A 68 -5.71 10.50 -4.53
C THR A 68 -5.39 9.23 -3.71
N VAL A 69 -6.35 8.74 -2.91
CA VAL A 69 -6.19 7.50 -2.12
C VAL A 69 -5.97 6.30 -3.04
N ALA A 70 -6.70 6.20 -4.15
CA ALA A 70 -6.49 5.13 -5.13
C ALA A 70 -5.06 5.17 -5.70
N ASN A 71 -4.62 6.33 -6.19
CA ASN A 71 -3.28 6.51 -6.76
C ASN A 71 -2.17 6.18 -5.75
N VAL A 72 -2.25 6.72 -4.52
CA VAL A 72 -1.25 6.44 -3.46
C VAL A 72 -1.24 4.98 -3.06
N THR A 73 -2.41 4.31 -3.08
CA THR A 73 -2.49 2.88 -2.79
C THR A 73 -1.78 2.06 -3.87
N ASP A 74 -1.97 2.40 -5.13
CA ASP A 74 -1.31 1.72 -6.25
C ASP A 74 0.21 1.96 -6.23
N GLU A 75 0.65 3.20 -6.02
CA GLU A 75 2.08 3.52 -5.89
C GLU A 75 2.73 2.75 -4.73
N ARG A 76 2.05 2.66 -3.58
CA ARG A 76 2.52 1.87 -2.44
C ARG A 76 2.66 0.40 -2.80
N ASN A 77 1.67 -0.17 -3.48
CA ASN A 77 1.69 -1.58 -3.87
C ASN A 77 2.84 -1.88 -4.84
N ILE A 78 3.06 -1.02 -5.81
CA ILE A 78 4.20 -1.11 -6.75
C ILE A 78 5.53 -1.04 -5.99
N ALA A 79 5.69 -0.07 -5.10
CA ALA A 79 6.92 0.09 -4.31
C ALA A 79 7.18 -1.13 -3.38
N GLN A 80 6.12 -1.69 -2.78
CA GLN A 80 6.23 -2.90 -1.96
C GLN A 80 6.66 -4.11 -2.79
N GLN A 81 6.09 -4.29 -3.99
CA GLN A 81 6.46 -5.37 -4.89
C GLN A 81 7.92 -5.23 -5.33
N GLN A 82 8.34 -4.05 -5.77
CA GLN A 82 9.74 -3.77 -6.15
C GLN A 82 10.70 -4.04 -4.98
N SER A 83 10.34 -3.63 -3.77
CA SER A 83 11.16 -3.89 -2.58
C SER A 83 11.27 -5.39 -2.28
N ALA A 84 10.19 -6.16 -2.45
CA ALA A 84 10.20 -7.60 -2.28
C ALA A 84 11.07 -8.29 -3.35
N ASP A 85 10.94 -7.88 -4.61
CA ASP A 85 11.71 -8.43 -5.73
C ASP A 85 13.21 -8.15 -5.56
N LEU A 86 13.59 -6.92 -5.23
CA LEU A 86 14.98 -6.56 -4.93
C LEU A 86 15.52 -7.33 -3.72
N THR A 87 14.70 -7.52 -2.68
CA THR A 87 15.09 -8.30 -1.50
C THR A 87 15.33 -9.76 -1.87
N ASN A 88 14.50 -10.34 -2.71
CA ASN A 88 14.67 -11.71 -3.19
C ASN A 88 15.91 -11.83 -4.08
N GLU A 89 16.14 -10.89 -4.99
CA GLU A 89 17.32 -10.86 -5.85
C GLU A 89 18.61 -10.76 -5.02
N LEU A 90 18.67 -9.86 -4.05
CA LEU A 90 19.81 -9.70 -3.14
C LEU A 90 20.09 -10.97 -2.31
N ASN A 91 19.05 -11.72 -1.94
CA ASN A 91 19.18 -12.95 -1.17
C ASN A 91 19.30 -14.21 -2.04
N THR A 92 19.24 -14.08 -3.34
CA THR A 92 19.46 -15.19 -4.25
C THR A 92 20.93 -15.59 -4.28
N CYS A 93 21.19 -16.89 -4.19
CA CYS A 93 22.51 -17.50 -4.36
C CYS A 93 22.42 -18.70 -5.30
N TYR A 94 23.57 -19.10 -5.80
CA TYR A 94 23.70 -20.16 -6.78
C TYR A 94 24.74 -21.16 -6.32
N TYR A 95 24.43 -22.43 -6.31
CA TYR A 95 25.41 -23.45 -5.99
C TYR A 95 25.38 -24.59 -6.97
N VAL A 96 26.52 -25.23 -7.11
CA VAL A 96 26.68 -26.46 -7.89
C VAL A 96 27.57 -27.42 -7.14
N VAL A 97 27.17 -28.70 -7.16
CA VAL A 97 27.92 -29.83 -6.60
C VAL A 97 28.08 -30.84 -7.75
N ALA A 98 29.28 -30.99 -8.28
CA ALA A 98 29.48 -31.83 -9.43
C ALA A 98 30.94 -32.35 -9.51
N SER A 99 31.15 -33.38 -10.31
CA SER A 99 32.48 -33.92 -10.58
C SER A 99 33.35 -32.92 -11.40
N LYS A 100 34.67 -33.11 -11.35
CA LYS A 100 35.59 -32.29 -12.14
C LYS A 100 35.26 -32.31 -13.63
N LYS A 101 34.79 -33.44 -14.15
CA LYS A 101 34.42 -33.59 -15.55
C LYS A 101 33.22 -32.74 -15.92
N GLU A 102 32.12 -32.82 -15.17
CA GLU A 102 30.90 -32.04 -15.38
C GLU A 102 31.15 -30.56 -15.26
N LEU A 103 31.89 -30.12 -14.22
CA LEU A 103 32.25 -28.71 -14.05
C LEU A 103 33.08 -28.16 -15.22
N SER A 104 33.92 -29.01 -15.85
CA SER A 104 34.69 -28.63 -17.03
C SER A 104 33.83 -28.59 -18.31
N GLU A 105 32.91 -29.56 -18.47
CA GLU A 105 31.96 -29.60 -19.60
C GLU A 105 31.06 -28.37 -19.65
N HIS A 106 30.56 -27.94 -18.50
CA HIS A 106 29.75 -26.70 -18.35
C HIS A 106 30.57 -25.42 -18.23
N LYS A 107 31.88 -25.49 -18.51
CA LYS A 107 32.80 -24.34 -18.49
C LYS A 107 32.88 -23.58 -17.16
N ILE A 108 32.50 -24.22 -16.06
CA ILE A 108 32.50 -23.61 -14.73
C ILE A 108 33.92 -23.51 -14.18
N ILE A 109 34.75 -24.51 -14.47
CA ILE A 109 36.17 -24.52 -14.10
C ILE A 109 37.08 -24.56 -15.32
N ASP A 110 38.26 -23.98 -15.15
CA ASP A 110 39.34 -24.12 -16.09
C ASP A 110 40.38 -25.07 -15.52
N SER A 111 40.55 -26.27 -16.11
CA SER A 111 41.45 -27.28 -15.62
C SER A 111 42.48 -27.62 -16.66
N GLY A 112 43.70 -27.03 -16.51
CA GLY A 112 44.87 -27.44 -17.28
C GLY A 112 45.61 -28.60 -16.68
N PHE A 113 46.34 -29.38 -17.47
CA PHE A 113 47.08 -30.61 -17.07
C PHE A 113 48.13 -30.39 -15.93
N LEU A 114 48.57 -29.12 -15.73
CA LEU A 114 49.54 -28.73 -14.70
C LEU A 114 49.17 -27.50 -13.88
N ARG A 115 47.89 -27.05 -13.94
CA ARG A 115 47.43 -25.83 -13.22
C ARG A 115 46.43 -26.20 -12.15
N LYS A 116 46.42 -25.39 -11.04
CA LYS A 116 45.34 -25.47 -10.02
C LYS A 116 44.01 -25.15 -10.69
N THR A 117 42.97 -25.92 -10.41
CA THR A 117 41.62 -25.71 -10.87
C THR A 117 41.17 -24.33 -10.42
N LYS A 118 40.74 -23.48 -11.35
CA LYS A 118 40.18 -22.15 -11.07
C LYS A 118 38.74 -22.10 -11.55
N VAL A 119 37.88 -21.51 -10.74
CA VAL A 119 36.50 -21.18 -11.17
C VAL A 119 36.58 -19.99 -12.14
N ARG A 120 35.85 -20.07 -13.24
CA ARG A 120 35.76 -18.98 -14.23
C ARG A 120 34.87 -17.88 -13.68
N SER A 121 35.26 -16.65 -13.89
CA SER A 121 34.52 -15.46 -13.46
C SER A 121 33.45 -15.02 -14.46
N SER A 122 33.51 -15.52 -15.70
CA SER A 122 32.57 -15.20 -16.78
C SER A 122 32.47 -16.35 -17.75
N ASP A 123 31.44 -16.34 -18.59
CA ASP A 123 31.25 -17.32 -19.69
C ASP A 123 31.11 -18.77 -19.23
N PHE A 124 30.37 -19.03 -18.17
CA PHE A 124 30.00 -20.34 -17.67
C PHE A 124 28.48 -20.56 -17.81
N ASP A 125 28.09 -21.83 -17.89
CA ASP A 125 26.68 -22.23 -17.99
C ASP A 125 25.95 -22.00 -16.66
N GLN A 126 25.20 -20.89 -16.58
CA GLN A 126 24.42 -20.54 -15.39
C GLN A 126 23.25 -21.51 -15.14
N SER A 127 22.74 -22.18 -16.17
CA SER A 127 21.62 -23.11 -16.05
C SER A 127 21.96 -24.37 -15.25
N PHE A 128 23.25 -24.65 -15.11
CA PHE A 128 23.74 -25.78 -14.33
C PHE A 128 23.77 -25.53 -12.82
N PHE A 129 23.56 -24.28 -12.39
CA PHE A 129 23.52 -23.92 -10.98
C PHE A 129 22.13 -24.08 -10.41
N VAL A 130 22.06 -24.60 -9.18
CA VAL A 130 20.83 -24.61 -8.37
C VAL A 130 20.67 -23.24 -7.73
N THR A 131 19.51 -22.64 -7.94
CA THR A 131 19.13 -21.36 -7.31
C THR A 131 18.60 -21.62 -5.91
N ALA A 132 19.04 -20.85 -4.93
CA ALA A 132 18.59 -20.96 -3.55
C ALA A 132 18.55 -19.58 -2.87
N ASP A 133 17.95 -19.53 -1.68
CA ASP A 133 17.89 -18.34 -0.85
C ASP A 133 18.94 -18.40 0.26
N LYS A 134 19.82 -17.41 0.32
CA LYS A 134 20.87 -17.28 1.36
C LYS A 134 20.33 -17.34 2.78
N ARG A 135 19.08 -16.93 2.99
CA ARG A 135 18.44 -16.87 4.32
C ARG A 135 18.04 -18.26 4.84
N THR A 136 17.76 -19.16 3.93
CA THR A 136 17.23 -20.49 4.26
C THR A 136 18.22 -21.61 3.98
N LEU A 137 19.19 -21.39 3.10
CA LEU A 137 20.19 -22.41 2.74
C LEU A 137 21.25 -22.53 3.84
N THR A 138 21.07 -23.50 4.72
CA THR A 138 21.99 -23.77 5.83
C THR A 138 22.86 -25.01 5.61
N THR A 139 22.39 -25.96 4.78
CA THR A 139 23.07 -27.22 4.52
C THR A 139 22.98 -27.63 3.06
N ILE A 140 24.04 -28.22 2.53
CA ILE A 140 24.09 -28.77 1.16
C ILE A 140 24.63 -30.19 1.21
N ALA A 141 23.81 -31.17 0.81
CA ALA A 141 24.25 -32.55 0.67
C ALA A 141 25.20 -32.68 -0.53
N LEU A 142 26.37 -33.28 -0.31
CA LEU A 142 27.40 -33.40 -1.35
C LEU A 142 27.39 -34.75 -2.05
N HIS A 143 26.65 -35.70 -1.51
CA HIS A 143 26.50 -37.08 -2.09
C HIS A 143 27.82 -37.75 -2.46
N SER A 144 28.91 -37.40 -1.81
CA SER A 144 30.24 -37.94 -2.08
C SER A 144 31.04 -38.08 -0.77
N ARG A 145 32.04 -38.94 -0.80
CA ARG A 145 33.00 -39.14 0.31
C ARG A 145 34.11 -38.07 0.33
N LYS A 146 34.32 -37.42 -0.82
CA LYS A 146 35.33 -36.36 -0.95
C LYS A 146 34.71 -35.14 -1.62
N ALA A 147 34.94 -33.99 -1.05
CA ALA A 147 34.45 -32.73 -1.57
C ALA A 147 35.44 -31.60 -1.30
N GLU A 148 35.51 -30.68 -2.24
CA GLU A 148 36.36 -29.50 -2.16
C GLU A 148 35.61 -28.28 -2.64
N VAL A 149 35.54 -27.21 -1.79
CA VAL A 149 34.98 -25.92 -2.19
C VAL A 149 36.01 -25.17 -3.02
N LEU A 150 35.65 -24.84 -4.26
CA LEU A 150 36.53 -24.19 -5.24
C LEU A 150 36.40 -22.65 -5.23
N THR A 151 35.28 -22.13 -4.77
CA THR A 151 34.99 -20.71 -4.69
C THR A 151 35.54 -20.06 -3.40
N ALA A 152 35.61 -18.74 -3.36
CA ALA A 152 36.36 -17.99 -2.33
C ALA A 152 35.52 -17.73 -1.06
N GLN A 153 34.78 -18.73 -0.56
CA GLN A 153 34.08 -18.61 0.71
C GLN A 153 35.06 -18.62 1.90
N PRO A 154 34.87 -17.78 2.92
CA PRO A 154 35.70 -17.83 4.13
C PRO A 154 35.59 -19.17 4.84
N LYS A 155 36.71 -19.82 5.10
CA LYS A 155 36.74 -21.16 5.73
C LYS A 155 36.13 -21.20 7.13
N THR A 156 36.02 -20.07 7.80
CA THR A 156 35.40 -19.95 9.13
C THR A 156 33.89 -19.90 9.08
N SER A 157 33.29 -19.64 7.90
CA SER A 157 31.85 -19.51 7.71
C SER A 157 31.12 -20.80 7.36
N TYR A 158 31.85 -21.88 7.15
CA TYR A 158 31.27 -23.20 6.84
C TYR A 158 32.15 -24.32 7.38
N ARG A 159 31.58 -25.55 7.43
CA ARG A 159 32.31 -26.78 7.66
C ARG A 159 31.78 -27.89 6.78
N ILE A 160 32.64 -28.86 6.49
CA ILE A 160 32.23 -30.08 5.80
C ILE A 160 32.26 -31.24 6.82
N VAL A 161 31.10 -31.81 7.09
CA VAL A 161 30.92 -32.90 8.05
C VAL A 161 30.63 -34.22 7.34
N ASP A 162 30.91 -35.36 7.99
CA ASP A 162 30.53 -36.67 7.50
C ASP A 162 29.18 -37.06 8.11
N GLN A 163 28.22 -37.39 7.27
CA GLN A 163 26.94 -37.93 7.72
C GLN A 163 26.68 -39.25 6.97
N ASN A 164 26.70 -40.33 7.66
CA ASN A 164 26.47 -41.67 7.13
C ASN A 164 27.38 -42.02 5.93
N GLY A 165 28.66 -41.66 5.98
CA GLY A 165 29.64 -41.94 4.93
C GLY A 165 29.56 -41.01 3.70
N GLN A 166 28.75 -39.96 3.77
CA GLN A 166 28.68 -38.88 2.75
C GLN A 166 28.99 -37.53 3.37
N LYS A 167 29.58 -36.64 2.59
CA LYS A 167 29.87 -35.29 3.05
C LYS A 167 28.65 -34.37 2.92
N VAL A 168 28.50 -33.49 3.91
CA VAL A 168 27.52 -32.41 3.94
C VAL A 168 28.26 -31.12 4.25
N LEU A 169 27.98 -30.08 3.46
CA LEU A 169 28.47 -28.75 3.75
C LEU A 169 27.43 -28.03 4.62
N GLU A 170 27.87 -27.61 5.80
CA GLU A 170 27.06 -26.82 6.73
C GLU A 170 27.54 -25.36 6.73
N ILE A 171 26.64 -24.43 6.49
CA ILE A 171 26.90 -23.00 6.53
C ILE A 171 26.67 -22.52 7.96
N LEU A 172 27.73 -22.05 8.61
CA LEU A 172 27.71 -21.60 10.02
C LEU A 172 27.33 -20.14 10.14
N ASP A 173 27.78 -19.32 9.21
CA ASP A 173 27.48 -17.88 9.10
C ASP A 173 27.12 -17.54 7.66
N PRO A 174 25.85 -17.50 7.32
CA PRO A 174 25.42 -17.19 5.95
C PRO A 174 25.87 -15.80 5.46
N ALA A 175 25.90 -14.81 6.33
CA ALA A 175 26.30 -13.46 5.96
C ALA A 175 27.79 -13.40 5.57
N ALA A 176 28.65 -14.04 6.34
CA ALA A 176 30.05 -14.13 6.03
C ALA A 176 30.30 -15.06 4.82
N PHE A 177 29.56 -16.16 4.70
CA PHE A 177 29.71 -17.15 3.63
C PHE A 177 29.45 -16.55 2.25
N TRP A 178 28.34 -15.77 2.10
CA TRP A 178 27.93 -15.19 0.84
C TRP A 178 28.48 -13.78 0.59
N ARG A 179 29.33 -13.26 1.47
CA ARG A 179 29.86 -11.88 1.37
C ARG A 179 30.69 -11.63 0.13
N THR A 180 31.52 -12.63 -0.26
CA THR A 180 32.50 -12.46 -1.37
C THR A 180 31.89 -12.78 -2.73
N THR A 181 30.98 -13.74 -2.80
CA THR A 181 30.35 -14.19 -4.04
C THR A 181 29.01 -14.85 -3.76
N ASN A 182 28.07 -14.68 -4.68
CA ASN A 182 26.77 -15.36 -4.66
C ASN A 182 26.83 -16.78 -5.27
N TYR A 183 27.99 -17.20 -5.75
CA TYR A 183 28.18 -18.50 -6.38
C TYR A 183 29.02 -19.42 -5.48
N LEU A 184 28.56 -20.66 -5.35
CA LEU A 184 29.30 -21.72 -4.68
C LEU A 184 29.55 -22.87 -5.65
N VAL A 185 30.78 -23.25 -5.82
CA VAL A 185 31.18 -24.40 -6.62
C VAL A 185 31.86 -25.40 -5.71
N VAL A 186 31.28 -26.59 -5.61
CA VAL A 186 31.83 -27.74 -4.86
C VAL A 186 32.18 -28.83 -5.84
N LYS A 187 33.45 -29.20 -5.88
CA LYS A 187 33.94 -30.34 -6.62
C LYS A 187 33.82 -31.61 -5.76
N ILE A 188 33.28 -32.66 -6.32
CA ILE A 188 33.20 -33.99 -5.72
C ILE A 188 34.00 -35.00 -6.54
N ASP A 189 34.39 -36.11 -5.89
CA ASP A 189 35.06 -37.25 -6.53
C ASP A 189 34.13 -38.48 -6.58
#